data_50e67e37536c1f9d095877e8cdf5c028
#
_entry.id   50e67e37536c1f9d095877e8cdf5c028
#
_cell.length_a   1.000
_cell.length_b   1.000
_cell.length_c   1.000
_cell.angle_alpha   90.00
_cell.angle_beta   90.00
_cell.angle_gamma   90.00
#
_symmetry.space_group_name_H-M   'P 1'
#
loop_
_entity.id
_entity.type
_entity.pdbx_description
1 polymer ?
#
loop_
_entity_poly.entity_id
_entity_poly.type
_entity_poly.pdbx_seq_one_letter_code
_entity_poly.pdbx_strand_id
1 'polypeptide(L)'
;KERLCQHLRDYQADKEKYYWNWAVIFIGRDLNKTLIRYLENRLVEIARECKRYTVLTKNTFKNTVMKESQFSVMEEFIDNIKILINALEYKILEPVLQSYKNSTMDDEMLNITTGSAKASGKVTTEGFVVLRGATVNEKTSVKSLSSGMIKLRERYFSDGHVKNLIVMEDILFSSSSAAADFVLGYSVSGPQMWKAKDGRSLKEIESVNTGK
;
A
#
# COMPACT_ATOMS: atom_id res chain seq x y z
N LYS A 1 14.37 16.75 19.26
CA LYS A 1 13.89 18.13 19.10
C LYS A 1 14.65 18.85 17.99
N GLU A 2 15.99 18.88 18.02
CA GLU A 2 16.84 19.57 17.01
C GLU A 2 16.61 19.05 15.59
N ARG A 3 16.48 17.73 15.40
CA ARG A 3 16.24 17.11 14.09
C ARG A 3 14.91 17.58 13.46
N LEU A 4 13.85 17.64 14.26
CA LEU A 4 12.54 18.15 13.82
C LEU A 4 12.61 19.62 13.42
N CYS A 5 13.31 20.44 14.22
CA CYS A 5 13.52 21.84 13.90
C CYS A 5 14.38 22.01 12.63
N GLN A 6 15.32 21.08 12.37
CA GLN A 6 16.12 21.09 11.15
C GLN A 6 15.24 20.81 9.92
N HIS A 7 14.40 19.77 9.94
CA HIS A 7 13.47 19.47 8.84
C HIS A 7 12.54 20.64 8.53
N LEU A 8 12.03 21.32 9.58
CA LEU A 8 11.19 22.50 9.37
C LEU A 8 11.94 23.62 8.67
N ARG A 9 13.18 23.89 9.09
CA ARG A 9 14.04 24.90 8.45
C ARG A 9 14.38 24.54 7.01
N ASP A 10 14.68 23.25 6.76
CA ASP A 10 15.01 22.76 5.43
C ASP A 10 13.81 22.85 4.49
N TYR A 11 12.58 22.61 4.99
CA TYR A 11 11.36 22.85 4.23
C TYR A 11 11.16 24.36 3.93
N GLN A 12 11.32 25.23 4.92
CA GLN A 12 11.20 26.68 4.73
C GLN A 12 12.26 27.27 3.77
N ALA A 13 13.39 26.58 3.64
CA ALA A 13 14.46 26.94 2.73
C ALA A 13 14.38 26.23 1.36
N ASP A 14 13.24 25.63 1.01
CA ASP A 14 13.02 24.84 -0.21
C ASP A 14 14.03 23.68 -0.44
N LYS A 15 14.69 23.23 0.63
CA LYS A 15 15.61 22.07 0.57
C LYS A 15 14.87 20.74 0.66
N GLU A 16 13.70 20.73 1.30
CA GLU A 16 12.79 19.56 1.36
C GLU A 16 11.57 19.83 0.49
N LYS A 17 11.30 18.93 -0.44
CA LYS A 17 10.20 19.03 -1.40
C LYS A 17 8.83 18.77 -0.77
N TYR A 18 8.77 18.00 0.32
CA TYR A 18 7.54 17.52 0.92
C TYR A 18 7.43 17.99 2.37
N TYR A 19 6.27 18.58 2.70
CA TYR A 19 5.93 18.91 4.07
C TYR A 19 5.28 17.70 4.75
N TRP A 20 5.66 17.45 6.01
CA TRP A 20 5.05 16.42 6.83
C TRP A 20 3.99 17.04 7.75
N ASN A 21 2.83 16.39 7.84
CA ASN A 21 1.71 16.82 8.69
C ASN A 21 1.73 16.13 10.05
N TRP A 22 2.31 14.95 10.12
CA TRP A 22 2.38 14.11 11.30
C TRP A 22 3.78 13.57 11.51
N ALA A 23 4.17 13.48 12.79
CA ALA A 23 5.43 12.86 13.19
C ALA A 23 5.18 11.92 14.37
N VAL A 24 5.62 10.68 14.25
CA VAL A 24 5.62 9.71 15.35
C VAL A 24 7.06 9.56 15.85
N ILE A 25 7.24 9.73 17.16
CA ILE A 25 8.58 9.72 17.80
C ILE A 25 8.63 8.56 18.78
N PHE A 26 9.60 7.68 18.60
CA PHE A 26 9.88 6.58 19.52
C PHE A 26 11.08 6.94 20.38
N ILE A 27 10.96 6.69 21.67
CA ILE A 27 11.99 7.00 22.67
C ILE A 27 12.35 5.70 23.39
N GLY A 28 13.64 5.43 23.52
CA GLY A 28 14.16 4.31 24.30
C GLY A 28 15.31 4.77 25.18
N ARG A 29 15.42 4.22 26.41
CA ARG A 29 16.46 4.61 27.38
C ARG A 29 17.87 4.33 26.89
N ASP A 30 18.06 3.19 26.21
CA ASP A 30 19.37 2.67 25.82
C ASP A 30 19.70 2.87 24.34
N LEU A 31 18.94 3.73 23.64
CA LEU A 31 19.16 4.02 22.23
C LEU A 31 20.40 4.89 22.05
N ASN A 32 21.48 4.27 21.58
CA ASN A 32 22.67 4.97 21.13
C ASN A 32 22.68 5.19 19.61
N LYS A 33 23.65 5.93 19.11
CA LYS A 33 23.75 6.28 17.68
C LYS A 33 23.82 5.06 16.74
N THR A 34 24.45 3.97 17.18
CA THR A 34 24.56 2.70 16.41
C THR A 34 23.21 2.04 16.28
N LEU A 35 22.48 1.90 17.40
CA LEU A 35 21.16 1.30 17.45
C LEU A 35 20.14 2.11 16.68
N ILE A 36 20.18 3.45 16.78
CA ILE A 36 19.30 4.35 15.99
C ILE A 36 19.51 4.17 14.48
N ARG A 37 20.78 4.06 14.04
CA ARG A 37 21.06 3.82 12.61
C ARG A 37 20.55 2.47 12.13
N TYR A 38 20.67 1.45 12.95
CA TYR A 38 20.10 0.14 12.66
C TYR A 38 18.58 0.21 12.50
N LEU A 39 17.90 0.81 13.50
CA LEU A 39 16.44 0.99 13.46
C LEU A 39 15.99 1.78 12.23
N GLU A 40 16.69 2.87 11.89
CA GLU A 40 16.37 3.68 10.71
C GLU A 40 16.48 2.85 9.42
N ASN A 41 17.57 2.11 9.24
CA ASN A 41 17.74 1.25 8.07
C ASN A 41 16.65 0.17 7.99
N ARG A 42 16.40 -0.52 9.11
CA ARG A 42 15.47 -1.63 9.16
C ARG A 42 14.01 -1.20 8.94
N LEU A 43 13.60 -0.08 9.56
CA LEU A 43 12.27 0.48 9.36
C LEU A 43 12.05 0.96 7.92
N VAL A 44 13.05 1.58 7.30
CA VAL A 44 13.00 1.98 5.88
C VAL A 44 12.90 0.76 4.97
N GLU A 45 13.66 -0.31 5.25
CA GLU A 45 13.62 -1.57 4.51
C GLU A 45 12.21 -2.20 4.59
N ILE A 46 11.68 -2.38 5.81
CA ILE A 46 10.32 -2.93 6.04
C ILE A 46 9.27 -2.09 5.32
N ALA A 47 9.32 -0.75 5.43
CA ALA A 47 8.37 0.13 4.77
C ALA A 47 8.42 0.02 3.24
N ARG A 48 9.61 -0.19 2.66
CA ARG A 48 9.79 -0.43 1.22
C ARG A 48 9.25 -1.80 0.79
N GLU A 49 9.50 -2.84 1.60
CA GLU A 49 9.00 -4.19 1.36
C GLU A 49 7.47 -4.24 1.42
N CYS A 50 6.86 -3.48 2.34
CA CYS A 50 5.41 -3.37 2.48
C CYS A 50 4.73 -2.71 1.27
N LYS A 51 5.44 -1.88 0.50
CA LYS A 51 4.96 -1.20 -0.73
C LYS A 51 3.63 -0.44 -0.59
N ARG A 52 3.25 -0.12 0.63
CA ARG A 52 1.98 0.54 0.93
C ARG A 52 2.03 2.05 0.70
N TYR A 53 3.19 2.64 0.95
CA TYR A 53 3.46 4.08 0.82
C TYR A 53 4.78 4.34 0.11
N THR A 54 4.89 5.49 -0.53
CA THR A 54 6.15 5.93 -1.12
C THR A 54 7.13 6.36 -0.03
N VAL A 55 8.24 5.64 0.12
CA VAL A 55 9.29 5.96 1.07
C VAL A 55 10.22 7.00 0.46
N LEU A 56 10.20 8.21 0.99
CA LEU A 56 10.97 9.36 0.44
C LEU A 56 12.45 9.32 0.82
N THR A 57 12.83 8.60 1.88
CA THR A 57 14.23 8.45 2.32
C THR A 57 15.05 7.75 1.23
N LYS A 58 16.02 8.47 0.65
CA LYS A 58 16.88 7.96 -0.42
C LYS A 58 18.07 7.17 0.10
N ASN A 59 18.68 7.64 1.19
CA ASN A 59 19.91 7.09 1.74
C ASN A 59 19.65 6.28 3.00
N THR A 60 20.19 5.07 3.05
CA THR A 60 20.34 4.28 4.27
C THR A 60 21.81 4.34 4.72
N PHE A 61 22.03 4.26 6.01
CA PHE A 61 23.39 4.21 6.55
C PHE A 61 24.03 2.85 6.22
N LYS A 62 25.37 2.81 6.13
CA LYS A 62 26.08 1.52 6.05
C LYS A 62 25.75 0.69 7.29
N ASN A 63 25.57 -0.62 7.08
CA ASN A 63 25.31 -1.55 8.18
C ASN A 63 26.39 -1.41 9.25
N THR A 64 25.94 -1.27 10.48
CA THR A 64 26.81 -1.12 11.65
C THR A 64 27.02 -2.51 12.26
N VAL A 65 28.25 -2.81 12.66
CA VAL A 65 28.55 -4.05 13.37
C VAL A 65 27.91 -3.96 14.77
N MET A 66 27.04 -4.89 15.08
CA MET A 66 26.34 -5.01 16.35
C MET A 66 26.52 -6.42 16.93
N LYS A 67 26.43 -6.54 18.25
CA LYS A 67 26.42 -7.85 18.93
C LYS A 67 25.06 -8.54 18.67
N GLU A 68 25.05 -9.87 18.62
CA GLU A 68 23.83 -10.66 18.38
C GLU A 68 22.71 -10.34 19.38
N SER A 69 23.07 -10.17 20.67
CA SER A 69 22.12 -9.76 21.70
C SER A 69 21.47 -8.39 21.44
N GLN A 70 22.19 -7.47 20.81
CA GLN A 70 21.66 -6.15 20.44
C GLN A 70 20.68 -6.24 19.27
N PHE A 71 20.92 -7.16 18.31
CA PHE A 71 19.97 -7.41 17.23
C PHE A 71 18.62 -7.87 17.77
N SER A 72 18.61 -8.87 18.66
CA SER A 72 17.37 -9.41 19.22
C SER A 72 16.55 -8.33 19.94
N VAL A 73 17.20 -7.50 20.74
CA VAL A 73 16.54 -6.38 21.44
C VAL A 73 15.98 -5.35 20.45
N MET A 74 16.69 -5.08 19.36
CA MET A 74 16.22 -4.11 18.36
C MET A 74 15.08 -4.67 17.49
N GLU A 75 15.08 -5.95 17.16
CA GLU A 75 13.95 -6.56 16.47
C GLU A 75 12.69 -6.58 17.36
N GLU A 76 12.81 -6.88 18.65
CA GLU A 76 11.70 -6.73 19.60
C GLU A 76 11.20 -5.27 19.67
N PHE A 77 12.11 -4.32 19.67
CA PHE A 77 11.75 -2.89 19.65
C PHE A 77 10.98 -2.53 18.36
N ILE A 78 11.38 -3.08 17.20
CA ILE A 78 10.69 -2.90 15.93
C ILE A 78 9.29 -3.52 15.97
N ASP A 79 9.12 -4.70 16.56
CA ASP A 79 7.81 -5.33 16.68
C ASP A 79 6.86 -4.50 17.57
N ASN A 80 7.37 -3.93 18.65
CA ASN A 80 6.62 -2.97 19.47
C ASN A 80 6.25 -1.70 18.66
N ILE A 81 7.16 -1.17 17.83
CA ILE A 81 6.87 -0.06 16.91
C ILE A 81 5.72 -0.43 15.96
N LYS A 82 5.74 -1.61 15.34
CA LYS A 82 4.67 -2.07 14.44
C LYS A 82 3.31 -2.07 15.14
N ILE A 83 3.25 -2.62 16.36
CA ILE A 83 2.01 -2.67 17.15
C ILE A 83 1.49 -1.26 17.43
N LEU A 84 2.35 -0.35 17.89
CA LEU A 84 1.98 1.01 18.24
C LEU A 84 1.55 1.84 17.02
N ILE A 85 2.27 1.72 15.90
CA ILE A 85 1.92 2.41 14.65
C ILE A 85 0.59 1.89 14.11
N ASN A 86 0.34 0.59 14.15
CA ASN A 86 -0.94 0.00 13.75
C ASN A 86 -2.10 0.44 14.65
N ALA A 87 -1.87 0.56 15.96
CA ALA A 87 -2.86 1.10 16.89
C ALA A 87 -3.22 2.57 16.62
N LEU A 88 -2.30 3.33 16.01
CA LEU A 88 -2.53 4.69 15.53
C LEU A 88 -3.14 4.72 14.11
N GLU A 89 -3.54 3.56 13.57
CA GLU A 89 -4.10 3.38 12.22
C GLU A 89 -3.12 3.68 11.07
N TYR A 90 -1.83 3.88 11.36
CA TYR A 90 -0.80 4.03 10.33
C TYR A 90 -0.19 2.68 9.95
N LYS A 91 -0.72 2.04 8.92
CA LYS A 91 -0.27 0.70 8.48
C LYS A 91 0.99 0.72 7.59
N ILE A 92 1.96 1.56 7.92
CA ILE A 92 3.17 1.81 7.11
C ILE A 92 4.09 0.58 7.07
N LEU A 93 4.15 -0.17 8.17
CA LEU A 93 5.02 -1.31 8.36
C LEU A 93 4.30 -2.67 8.21
N GLU A 94 3.08 -2.65 7.68
CA GLU A 94 2.25 -3.83 7.45
C GLU A 94 2.09 -4.07 5.94
N PRO A 95 2.50 -5.23 5.41
CA PRO A 95 2.28 -5.57 4.01
C PRO A 95 0.79 -5.58 3.67
N VAL A 96 0.46 -5.12 2.47
CA VAL A 96 -0.93 -5.13 1.99
C VAL A 96 -1.55 -6.53 2.08
N LEU A 97 -0.78 -7.57 1.83
CA LEU A 97 -1.23 -8.98 1.85
C LEU A 97 -1.48 -9.57 3.25
N GLN A 98 -0.90 -9.03 4.32
CA GLN A 98 -1.13 -9.57 5.68
C GLN A 98 -2.49 -9.18 6.24
N SER A 99 -3.05 -8.05 5.82
CA SER A 99 -4.43 -7.65 6.15
C SER A 99 -5.47 -8.69 5.70
N TYR A 100 -5.11 -9.58 4.75
CA TYR A 100 -6.03 -10.61 4.23
C TYR A 100 -6.15 -11.85 5.09
N LYS A 101 -5.12 -12.18 5.91
CA LYS A 101 -5.13 -13.40 6.70
C LYS A 101 -6.04 -13.36 7.93
N ASN A 102 -6.45 -12.17 8.35
CA ASN A 102 -7.25 -11.95 9.56
C ASN A 102 -8.72 -11.61 9.28
N SER A 103 -9.14 -11.49 8.01
CA SER A 103 -10.55 -11.28 7.69
C SER A 103 -11.25 -12.63 7.53
N THR A 104 -12.19 -12.91 8.41
CA THR A 104 -13.12 -14.06 8.37
C THR A 104 -14.17 -13.95 7.26
N MET A 105 -14.07 -12.96 6.38
CA MET A 105 -14.83 -12.93 5.15
C MET A 105 -14.09 -13.75 4.11
N ASP A 106 -14.72 -14.82 3.70
CA ASP A 106 -14.25 -15.83 2.75
C ASP A 106 -13.24 -15.31 1.74
N ASP A 107 -12.17 -16.07 1.60
CA ASP A 107 -11.06 -15.92 0.65
C ASP A 107 -11.52 -15.99 -0.83
N GLU A 108 -12.68 -15.43 -1.14
CA GLU A 108 -13.29 -15.51 -2.45
C GLU A 108 -12.57 -14.59 -3.43
N MET A 109 -11.80 -15.22 -4.30
CA MET A 109 -11.10 -14.51 -5.37
C MET A 109 -12.11 -14.07 -6.43
N LEU A 110 -12.14 -12.77 -6.67
CA LEU A 110 -13.00 -12.16 -7.66
C LEU A 110 -12.23 -11.86 -8.93
N ASN A 111 -12.88 -11.99 -10.07
CA ASN A 111 -12.26 -11.85 -11.37
C ASN A 111 -13.06 -10.90 -12.27
N ILE A 112 -12.32 -10.12 -13.09
CA ILE A 112 -12.86 -9.41 -14.25
C ILE A 112 -12.24 -10.02 -15.49
N THR A 113 -13.07 -10.33 -16.49
CA THR A 113 -12.63 -10.70 -17.83
C THR A 113 -13.47 -9.93 -18.83
N THR A 114 -12.90 -8.91 -19.44
CA THR A 114 -13.61 -8.03 -20.39
C THR A 114 -12.64 -7.57 -21.49
N GLY A 115 -12.87 -8.02 -22.71
CA GLY A 115 -11.96 -7.73 -23.82
C GLY A 115 -10.56 -8.25 -23.57
N SER A 116 -9.56 -7.37 -23.60
CA SER A 116 -8.15 -7.71 -23.31
C SER A 116 -7.82 -7.67 -21.82
N ALA A 117 -8.67 -7.06 -20.98
CA ALA A 117 -8.42 -6.95 -19.55
C ALA A 117 -8.82 -8.25 -18.83
N LYS A 118 -7.89 -8.78 -18.05
CA LYS A 118 -8.10 -9.92 -17.15
C LYS A 118 -7.46 -9.59 -15.80
N ALA A 119 -8.25 -9.49 -14.77
CA ALA A 119 -7.77 -9.15 -13.45
C ALA A 119 -8.37 -10.06 -12.38
N SER A 120 -7.57 -10.41 -11.40
CA SER A 120 -8.03 -11.03 -10.17
C SER A 120 -7.87 -10.05 -9.01
N GLY A 121 -8.77 -10.08 -8.06
CA GLY A 121 -8.73 -9.21 -6.90
C GLY A 121 -9.52 -9.76 -5.73
N LYS A 122 -9.40 -9.08 -4.60
CA LYS A 122 -10.05 -9.45 -3.33
C LYS A 122 -10.59 -8.23 -2.61
N VAL A 123 -11.71 -8.40 -1.92
CA VAL A 123 -12.20 -7.43 -0.94
C VAL A 123 -11.36 -7.52 0.31
N THR A 124 -11.09 -6.40 0.94
CA THR A 124 -10.30 -6.30 2.17
C THR A 124 -10.93 -5.31 3.14
N THR A 125 -10.52 -5.34 4.38
CA THR A 125 -10.96 -4.35 5.38
C THR A 125 -10.58 -2.90 5.01
N GLU A 126 -9.60 -2.71 4.12
CA GLU A 126 -9.10 -1.40 3.70
C GLU A 126 -9.60 -0.96 2.31
N GLY A 127 -10.33 -1.83 1.62
CA GLY A 127 -10.81 -1.57 0.28
C GLY A 127 -10.74 -2.80 -0.61
N PHE A 128 -10.34 -2.62 -1.86
CA PHE A 128 -10.25 -3.68 -2.84
C PHE A 128 -8.83 -3.77 -3.42
N VAL A 129 -8.26 -4.97 -3.49
CA VAL A 129 -6.93 -5.18 -4.05
C VAL A 129 -7.00 -5.86 -5.39
N VAL A 130 -6.32 -5.27 -6.37
CA VAL A 130 -6.01 -5.89 -7.66
C VAL A 130 -4.69 -6.61 -7.52
N LEU A 131 -4.67 -7.91 -7.81
CA LEU A 131 -3.48 -8.74 -7.68
C LEU A 131 -2.50 -8.51 -8.83
N ARG A 132 -1.22 -8.70 -8.55
CA ARG A 132 -0.18 -8.70 -9.57
C ARG A 132 -0.48 -9.73 -10.67
N GLY A 133 -0.02 -9.44 -11.89
CA GLY A 133 -0.32 -10.27 -13.06
C GLY A 133 -1.63 -9.92 -13.74
N ALA A 134 -2.44 -9.04 -13.16
CA ALA A 134 -3.64 -8.52 -13.83
C ALA A 134 -3.25 -7.80 -15.14
N THR A 135 -3.99 -8.07 -16.20
CA THR A 135 -3.87 -7.33 -17.47
C THR A 135 -4.90 -6.21 -17.51
N VAL A 136 -4.44 -4.99 -17.76
CA VAL A 136 -5.30 -3.81 -17.83
C VAL A 136 -5.51 -3.35 -19.26
N ASN A 137 -6.64 -2.70 -19.55
CA ASN A 137 -6.88 -2.11 -20.86
C ASN A 137 -5.90 -0.96 -21.10
N GLU A 138 -5.38 -0.87 -22.33
CA GLU A 138 -4.52 0.22 -22.78
C GLU A 138 -5.28 1.55 -22.82
N LYS A 139 -6.46 1.53 -23.45
CA LYS A 139 -7.27 2.73 -23.67
C LYS A 139 -7.87 3.26 -22.38
N THR A 140 -7.74 4.57 -22.19
CA THR A 140 -8.35 5.32 -21.08
C THR A 140 -9.45 6.22 -21.61
N SER A 141 -10.68 6.03 -21.12
CA SER A 141 -11.82 6.85 -21.52
C SER A 141 -11.85 8.17 -20.77
N VAL A 142 -11.38 9.24 -21.38
CA VAL A 142 -11.40 10.59 -20.79
C VAL A 142 -12.84 11.08 -20.52
N LYS A 143 -13.84 10.57 -21.26
CA LYS A 143 -15.24 10.98 -21.11
C LYS A 143 -15.93 10.35 -19.91
N SER A 144 -15.53 9.14 -19.49
CA SER A 144 -16.22 8.41 -18.43
C SER A 144 -15.44 8.32 -17.13
N LEU A 145 -14.11 8.34 -17.18
CA LEU A 145 -13.29 8.31 -15.97
C LEU A 145 -13.16 9.67 -15.29
N SER A 146 -13.07 9.65 -13.96
CA SER A 146 -12.71 10.84 -13.20
C SER A 146 -11.28 11.29 -13.52
N SER A 147 -11.02 12.60 -13.45
CA SER A 147 -9.68 13.16 -13.64
C SER A 147 -8.64 12.57 -12.68
N GLY A 148 -9.06 12.22 -11.46
CA GLY A 148 -8.21 11.55 -10.48
C GLY A 148 -7.78 10.15 -10.92
N MET A 149 -8.70 9.35 -11.48
CA MET A 149 -8.39 8.01 -11.98
C MET A 149 -7.50 8.06 -13.23
N ILE A 150 -7.72 9.04 -14.12
CA ILE A 150 -6.86 9.23 -15.30
C ILE A 150 -5.42 9.50 -14.85
N LYS A 151 -5.21 10.48 -13.95
CA LYS A 151 -3.88 10.79 -13.39
C LYS A 151 -3.25 9.61 -12.64
N LEU A 152 -4.07 8.83 -11.92
CA LEU A 152 -3.60 7.63 -11.24
C LEU A 152 -3.08 6.60 -12.24
N ARG A 153 -3.83 6.31 -13.30
CA ARG A 153 -3.40 5.39 -14.36
C ARG A 153 -2.10 5.87 -15.00
N GLU A 154 -2.02 7.12 -15.44
CA GLU A 154 -0.82 7.71 -16.04
C GLU A 154 0.40 7.54 -15.14
N ARG A 155 0.25 7.83 -13.85
CA ARG A 155 1.33 7.64 -12.86
C ARG A 155 1.77 6.19 -12.74
N TYR A 156 0.84 5.23 -12.62
CA TYR A 156 1.19 3.82 -12.46
C TYR A 156 1.85 3.22 -13.71
N PHE A 157 1.50 3.74 -14.88
CA PHE A 157 2.16 3.37 -16.13
C PHE A 157 3.57 3.99 -16.22
N SER A 158 3.75 5.25 -15.81
CA SER A 158 5.05 5.93 -15.86
C SER A 158 6.02 5.42 -14.79
N ASP A 159 5.54 5.13 -13.58
CA ASP A 159 6.36 4.69 -12.44
C ASP A 159 6.73 3.19 -12.52
N GLY A 160 6.22 2.48 -13.53
CA GLY A 160 6.55 1.08 -13.79
C GLY A 160 5.79 0.07 -12.93
N HIS A 161 4.74 0.50 -12.22
CA HIS A 161 3.80 -0.41 -11.55
C HIS A 161 2.96 -1.24 -12.54
N VAL A 162 2.77 -0.70 -13.75
CA VAL A 162 2.20 -1.41 -14.90
C VAL A 162 3.22 -1.42 -16.02
N LYS A 163 3.61 -2.60 -16.49
CA LYS A 163 4.50 -2.80 -17.64
C LYS A 163 3.85 -3.71 -18.67
N ASN A 164 3.87 -3.29 -19.94
CA ASN A 164 3.25 -4.05 -21.02
C ASN A 164 1.77 -4.41 -20.71
N LEU A 165 1.04 -3.50 -20.09
CA LEU A 165 -0.35 -3.67 -19.64
C LEU A 165 -0.51 -4.70 -18.50
N ILE A 166 0.56 -5.16 -17.87
CA ILE A 166 0.53 -6.12 -16.78
C ILE A 166 0.88 -5.38 -15.46
N VAL A 167 0.05 -5.59 -14.47
CA VAL A 167 0.26 -5.09 -13.10
C VAL A 167 1.40 -5.88 -12.45
N MET A 168 2.45 -5.18 -12.03
CA MET A 168 3.69 -5.79 -11.53
C MET A 168 3.65 -6.13 -10.03
N GLU A 169 2.73 -5.53 -9.28
CA GLU A 169 2.56 -5.73 -7.85
C GLU A 169 1.10 -5.55 -7.45
N ASP A 170 0.72 -6.01 -6.25
CA ASP A 170 -0.64 -5.85 -5.76
C ASP A 170 -0.96 -4.38 -5.49
N ILE A 171 -2.11 -3.91 -5.96
CA ILE A 171 -2.54 -2.51 -5.85
C ILE A 171 -3.82 -2.41 -5.04
N LEU A 172 -3.78 -1.64 -3.94
CA LEU A 172 -4.94 -1.35 -3.11
C LEU A 172 -5.71 -0.15 -3.66
N PHE A 173 -7.02 -0.31 -3.79
CA PHE A 173 -7.98 0.73 -4.14
C PHE A 173 -8.98 0.93 -3.00
N SER A 174 -9.50 2.14 -2.87
CA SER A 174 -10.52 2.46 -1.85
C SER A 174 -11.85 1.73 -2.05
N SER A 175 -12.11 1.20 -3.24
CA SER A 175 -13.34 0.48 -3.55
C SER A 175 -13.18 -0.47 -4.75
N SER A 176 -14.10 -1.44 -4.86
CA SER A 176 -14.19 -2.34 -6.01
C SER A 176 -14.46 -1.61 -7.33
N SER A 177 -15.17 -0.47 -7.30
CA SER A 177 -15.40 0.37 -8.48
C SER A 177 -14.13 1.07 -8.94
N ALA A 178 -13.36 1.66 -8.01
CA ALA A 178 -12.07 2.28 -8.36
C ALA A 178 -11.08 1.25 -8.93
N ALA A 179 -11.08 0.03 -8.40
CA ALA A 179 -10.28 -1.08 -8.93
C ALA A 179 -10.71 -1.48 -10.35
N ALA A 180 -12.01 -1.60 -10.60
CA ALA A 180 -12.55 -1.93 -11.91
C ALA A 180 -12.28 -0.82 -12.94
N ASP A 181 -12.49 0.44 -12.58
CA ASP A 181 -12.18 1.61 -13.39
C ASP A 181 -10.69 1.65 -13.80
N PHE A 182 -9.80 1.33 -12.85
CA PHE A 182 -8.37 1.23 -13.12
C PHE A 182 -8.05 0.12 -14.12
N VAL A 183 -8.62 -1.08 -13.95
CA VAL A 183 -8.38 -2.23 -14.82
C VAL A 183 -8.94 -2.01 -16.21
N LEU A 184 -10.18 -1.54 -16.29
CA LEU A 184 -10.91 -1.43 -17.55
C LEU A 184 -10.64 -0.14 -18.34
N GLY A 185 -10.19 0.94 -17.67
CA GLY A 185 -9.91 2.22 -18.30
C GLY A 185 -11.17 3.04 -18.62
N TYR A 186 -12.32 2.67 -18.10
CA TYR A 186 -13.59 3.41 -18.17
C TYR A 186 -14.43 3.17 -16.93
N SER A 187 -15.37 4.06 -16.64
CA SER A 187 -16.18 3.98 -15.41
C SER A 187 -17.22 2.88 -15.51
N VAL A 188 -17.25 2.03 -14.47
CA VAL A 188 -18.17 0.89 -14.34
C VAL A 188 -18.63 0.68 -12.90
N SER A 189 -19.68 -0.12 -12.74
CA SER A 189 -20.06 -0.63 -11.42
C SER A 189 -19.15 -1.79 -11.01
N GLY A 190 -18.15 -1.52 -10.18
CA GLY A 190 -17.23 -2.55 -9.68
C GLY A 190 -17.94 -3.75 -9.06
N PRO A 191 -18.91 -3.57 -8.15
CA PRO A 191 -19.66 -4.70 -7.58
C PRO A 191 -20.37 -5.60 -8.60
N GLN A 192 -20.71 -5.10 -9.77
CA GLN A 192 -21.28 -5.91 -10.85
C GLN A 192 -20.23 -6.57 -11.75
N MET A 193 -19.08 -5.92 -11.91
CA MET A 193 -18.02 -6.40 -12.80
C MET A 193 -17.13 -7.47 -12.17
N TRP A 194 -16.87 -7.38 -10.85
CA TRP A 194 -16.13 -8.39 -10.15
C TRP A 194 -16.99 -9.63 -9.87
N LYS A 195 -16.53 -10.77 -10.37
CA LYS A 195 -17.27 -12.04 -10.28
C LYS A 195 -16.44 -13.12 -9.61
N ALA A 196 -17.06 -13.89 -8.74
CA ALA A 196 -16.50 -15.10 -8.17
C ALA A 196 -16.35 -16.21 -9.22
N LYS A 197 -15.67 -17.28 -8.87
CA LYS A 197 -15.49 -18.45 -9.76
C LYS A 197 -16.78 -19.11 -10.19
N ASP A 198 -17.82 -19.06 -9.35
CA ASP A 198 -19.16 -19.59 -9.63
C ASP A 198 -20.02 -18.66 -10.50
N GLY A 199 -19.50 -17.50 -10.87
CA GLY A 199 -20.17 -16.50 -11.74
C GLY A 199 -20.97 -15.45 -10.98
N ARG A 200 -21.17 -15.57 -9.66
CA ARG A 200 -21.87 -14.54 -8.88
C ARG A 200 -21.05 -13.24 -8.87
N SER A 201 -21.72 -12.12 -9.00
CA SER A 201 -21.12 -10.81 -8.84
C SER A 201 -20.85 -10.49 -7.36
N LEU A 202 -19.90 -9.61 -7.09
CA LEU A 202 -19.65 -9.11 -5.73
C LEU A 202 -20.93 -8.50 -5.13
N LYS A 203 -21.75 -7.83 -5.94
CA LYS A 203 -23.04 -7.28 -5.51
C LYS A 203 -24.00 -8.36 -4.96
N GLU A 204 -24.08 -9.50 -5.65
CA GLU A 204 -24.91 -10.62 -5.21
C GLU A 204 -24.39 -11.25 -3.94
N ILE A 205 -23.06 -11.40 -3.81
CA ILE A 205 -22.40 -11.94 -2.62
C ILE A 205 -22.66 -11.02 -1.41
N GLU A 206 -22.47 -9.71 -1.58
CA GLU A 206 -22.74 -8.72 -0.52
C GLU A 206 -24.21 -8.68 -0.11
N SER A 207 -25.15 -8.84 -1.05
CA SER A 207 -26.58 -8.84 -0.76
C SER A 207 -27.01 -10.05 0.08
N VAL A 208 -26.40 -11.20 -0.11
CA VAL A 208 -26.67 -12.42 0.70
C VAL A 208 -26.16 -12.23 2.13
N ASN A 209 -25.03 -11.56 2.32
CA ASN A 209 -24.41 -11.34 3.63
C ASN A 209 -25.11 -10.24 4.45
N THR A 210 -25.81 -9.31 3.82
CA THR A 210 -26.57 -8.22 4.49
C THR A 210 -28.03 -8.61 4.82
N GLY A 211 -28.48 -9.75 4.36
CA GLY A 211 -29.86 -10.26 4.54
C GLY A 211 -30.08 -11.09 5.78
N LYS A 212 -29.29 -10.91 6.86
CA LYS A 212 -29.49 -11.49 8.19
C LYS A 212 -29.81 -10.45 9.23
#